data_9c9cdee8769b4b57ed9e744d1d0aea45
#
_entry.id   9c9cdee8769b4b57ed9e744d1d0aea45
#
_cell.length_a   1.000
_cell.length_b   1.000
_cell.length_c   1.000
_cell.angle_alpha   90.00
_cell.angle_beta   90.00
_cell.angle_gamma   90.00
#
_symmetry.space_group_name_H-M   'P 1'
#
loop_
_entity.id
_entity.type
_entity.pdbx_description
1 polymer ?
#
loop_
_entity_poly.entity_id
_entity_poly.type
_entity_poly.pdbx_seq_one_letter_code
_entity_poly.pdbx_strand_id
1 'polypeptide(L)'
;EASDGYNLENGQNRYSRGQWATALQYHDGKFYLLFTTLDEGGYLLTTTDIEGEWEKKKLNDGFYDCGLLFDNDKIYVVYGINQLRIAELDADFNKIPGNDKDVVKWSFREGLEGSRLYKIGEYYYIYSTYGGWPAFQTVFRSKDIYGPYEEKKLIDDDNIHQGALVETQTGEWWTMLFYDKGAYGRFPNLQPVKWVDGWPEIGENGKGVTTYRK
;
A
#
# COMPACT_ATOMS: atom_id res chain seq x y z
N GLU A 1 12.82 18.18 -7.24
CA GLU A 1 11.97 19.15 -7.97
C GLU A 1 10.91 18.37 -8.71
N ALA A 2 9.63 18.76 -8.58
CA ALA A 2 8.59 18.29 -9.48
C ALA A 2 8.95 18.76 -10.89
N SER A 3 8.63 17.99 -11.94
CA SER A 3 8.80 18.48 -13.29
C SER A 3 7.85 19.66 -13.54
N ASP A 4 8.25 20.60 -14.39
CA ASP A 4 7.47 21.82 -14.70
C ASP A 4 6.02 21.52 -15.13
N GLY A 5 5.77 20.30 -15.66
CA GLY A 5 4.44 19.86 -16.03
C GLY A 5 3.44 19.76 -14.88
N TYR A 6 3.90 19.47 -13.66
CA TYR A 6 3.03 19.38 -12.46
C TYR A 6 2.72 20.74 -11.87
N ASN A 7 3.50 21.77 -12.19
CA ASN A 7 3.21 23.15 -11.80
C ASN A 7 2.13 23.79 -12.66
N LEU A 8 1.67 23.11 -13.72
CA LEU A 8 0.69 23.60 -14.69
C LEU A 8 1.11 24.92 -15.38
N GLU A 9 2.41 25.16 -15.47
CA GLU A 9 3.02 26.35 -16.05
C GLU A 9 3.39 26.16 -17.53
N ASN A 10 3.63 27.24 -18.24
CA ASN A 10 4.15 27.26 -19.61
C ASN A 10 3.34 26.40 -20.62
N GLY A 11 2.01 26.30 -20.42
CA GLY A 11 1.11 25.52 -21.28
C GLY A 11 1.20 24.01 -21.09
N GLN A 12 1.96 23.53 -20.12
CA GLN A 12 1.99 22.13 -19.74
C GLN A 12 0.82 21.79 -18.82
N ASN A 13 0.27 20.60 -18.97
CA ASN A 13 -0.84 20.13 -18.17
C ASN A 13 -0.69 18.64 -17.84
N ARG A 14 -0.28 18.36 -16.60
CA ARG A 14 -0.23 17.01 -16.02
C ARG A 14 -1.25 16.82 -14.89
N TYR A 15 -2.35 17.55 -14.96
CA TYR A 15 -3.46 17.39 -14.04
C TYR A 15 -3.96 15.94 -14.04
N SER A 16 -4.21 15.36 -12.84
CA SER A 16 -4.60 13.96 -12.66
C SER A 16 -3.57 12.91 -13.13
N ARG A 17 -2.32 13.30 -13.39
CA ARG A 17 -1.25 12.41 -13.86
C ARG A 17 -0.09 12.27 -12.86
N GLY A 18 -0.29 12.76 -11.65
CA GLY A 18 0.72 12.79 -10.61
C GLY A 18 0.94 11.44 -9.93
N GLN A 19 1.25 11.54 -8.67
CA GLN A 19 1.60 10.41 -7.80
C GLN A 19 0.40 9.52 -7.49
N TRP A 20 0.61 8.21 -7.63
CA TRP A 20 -0.29 7.17 -7.15
C TRP A 20 0.01 6.81 -5.69
N ALA A 21 -0.75 5.87 -5.11
CA ALA A 21 -0.61 5.48 -3.72
C ALA A 21 0.84 5.09 -3.37
N THR A 22 1.34 5.66 -2.28
CA THR A 22 2.74 5.62 -1.87
C THR A 22 2.97 4.57 -0.81
N ALA A 23 4.06 3.80 -0.93
CA ALA A 23 4.58 2.97 0.15
C ALA A 23 5.55 3.79 1.01
N LEU A 24 5.36 3.80 2.33
CA LEU A 24 6.30 4.33 3.30
C LEU A 24 6.77 3.19 4.21
N GLN A 25 8.08 3.03 4.34
CA GLN A 25 8.70 2.03 5.23
C GLN A 25 9.86 2.66 6.00
N TYR A 26 10.06 2.17 7.22
CA TYR A 26 11.27 2.44 8.00
C TYR A 26 12.06 1.14 8.12
N HIS A 27 13.33 1.19 7.75
CA HIS A 27 14.22 0.05 7.84
C HIS A 27 15.66 0.52 8.08
N ASP A 28 16.33 -0.09 9.05
CA ASP A 28 17.75 0.14 9.34
C ASP A 28 18.14 1.62 9.50
N GLY A 29 17.34 2.37 10.29
CA GLY A 29 17.61 3.79 10.57
C GLY A 29 17.22 4.75 9.45
N LYS A 30 16.57 4.28 8.37
CA LYS A 30 16.22 5.09 7.21
C LYS A 30 14.74 4.91 6.84
N PHE A 31 14.11 5.99 6.42
CA PHE A 31 12.79 5.99 5.81
C PHE A 31 12.91 5.85 4.30
N TYR A 32 12.01 5.07 3.73
CA TYR A 32 11.89 4.79 2.30
C TYR A 32 10.49 5.12 1.85
N LEU A 33 10.35 5.98 0.85
CA LEU A 33 9.08 6.37 0.28
C LEU A 33 9.10 6.06 -1.22
N LEU A 34 8.32 5.04 -1.61
CA LEU A 34 8.27 4.53 -2.98
C LEU A 34 6.91 4.87 -3.61
N PHE A 35 6.93 5.48 -4.79
CA PHE A 35 5.72 5.78 -5.54
C PHE A 35 5.96 5.80 -7.05
N THR A 36 4.87 5.80 -7.79
CA THR A 36 4.88 5.90 -9.25
C THR A 36 4.00 7.05 -9.72
N THR A 37 4.43 7.73 -10.76
CA THR A 37 3.61 8.68 -11.51
C THR A 37 3.25 8.10 -12.88
N LEU A 38 2.14 8.53 -13.47
CA LEU A 38 1.72 8.04 -14.80
C LEU A 38 2.71 8.40 -15.91
N ASP A 39 3.30 9.59 -15.83
CA ASP A 39 4.10 10.13 -16.93
C ASP A 39 5.59 9.87 -16.78
N GLU A 40 6.07 9.73 -15.55
CA GLU A 40 7.51 9.70 -15.28
C GLU A 40 8.00 8.36 -14.70
N GLY A 41 7.08 7.46 -14.32
CA GLY A 41 7.43 6.17 -13.73
C GLY A 41 7.74 6.25 -12.23
N GLY A 42 8.59 5.35 -11.73
CA GLY A 42 8.87 5.17 -10.31
C GLY A 42 9.87 6.16 -9.73
N TYR A 43 9.66 6.49 -8.46
CA TYR A 43 10.57 7.28 -7.64
C TYR A 43 10.73 6.65 -6.26
N LEU A 44 11.97 6.69 -5.78
CA LEU A 44 12.33 6.37 -4.41
C LEU A 44 12.84 7.63 -3.74
N LEU A 45 12.26 7.98 -2.59
CA LEU A 45 12.80 9.00 -1.71
C LEU A 45 13.31 8.33 -0.43
N THR A 46 14.44 8.78 0.08
CA THR A 46 15.01 8.26 1.32
C THR A 46 15.49 9.38 2.23
N THR A 47 15.37 9.16 3.55
CA THR A 47 15.91 10.07 4.57
C THR A 47 16.17 9.33 5.87
N THR A 48 17.05 9.85 6.71
CA THR A 48 17.22 9.41 8.10
C THR A 48 16.39 10.25 9.08
N ASP A 49 15.86 11.40 8.64
CA ASP A 49 14.99 12.26 9.42
C ASP A 49 13.71 12.54 8.64
N ILE A 50 12.58 12.04 9.14
CA ILE A 50 11.28 12.14 8.44
C ILE A 50 10.81 13.59 8.24
N GLU A 51 11.26 14.53 9.10
CA GLU A 51 10.99 15.96 9.00
C GLU A 51 12.07 16.72 8.22
N GLY A 52 13.15 16.03 7.86
CA GLY A 52 14.31 16.60 7.17
C GLY A 52 14.20 16.58 5.64
N GLU A 53 15.35 16.73 5.01
CA GLU A 53 15.46 16.65 3.56
C GLU A 53 15.43 15.18 3.07
N TRP A 54 14.81 14.95 1.92
CA TRP A 54 14.71 13.65 1.28
C TRP A 54 15.60 13.58 0.03
N GLU A 55 16.45 12.58 -0.02
CA GLU A 55 17.16 12.22 -1.25
C GLU A 55 16.19 11.58 -2.24
N LYS A 56 16.20 12.02 -3.50
CA LYS A 56 15.31 11.52 -4.56
C LYS A 56 16.10 10.74 -5.60
N LYS A 57 15.66 9.51 -5.87
CA LYS A 57 16.16 8.66 -6.95
C LYS A 57 15.02 8.30 -7.91
N LYS A 58 15.23 8.50 -9.21
CA LYS A 58 14.33 7.98 -10.24
C LYS A 58 14.66 6.51 -10.49
N LEU A 59 13.62 5.67 -10.57
CA LEU A 59 13.75 4.25 -10.83
C LEU A 59 13.55 3.93 -12.31
N ASN A 60 14.09 2.79 -12.74
CA ASN A 60 13.87 2.26 -14.09
C ASN A 60 12.46 1.69 -14.26
N ASP A 61 11.89 1.15 -13.18
CA ASP A 61 10.56 0.54 -13.13
C ASP A 61 9.54 1.45 -12.44
N GLY A 62 8.27 1.30 -12.83
CA GLY A 62 7.12 1.85 -12.12
C GLY A 62 6.34 0.75 -11.41
N PHE A 63 5.84 1.04 -10.20
CA PHE A 63 5.08 0.12 -9.37
C PHE A 63 3.74 0.76 -9.00
N TYR A 64 2.68 0.39 -9.71
CA TYR A 64 1.35 0.96 -9.49
C TYR A 64 0.80 0.55 -8.12
N ASP A 65 0.37 1.53 -7.31
CA ASP A 65 -0.27 1.35 -6.01
C ASP A 65 0.47 0.37 -5.08
N CYS A 66 1.76 0.60 -4.94
CA CYS A 66 2.69 -0.36 -4.38
C CYS A 66 2.72 -0.42 -2.84
N GLY A 67 3.19 -1.58 -2.35
CA GLY A 67 3.62 -1.81 -0.97
C GLY A 67 5.04 -2.35 -0.92
N LEU A 68 5.89 -1.75 -0.10
CA LEU A 68 7.29 -2.13 0.09
C LEU A 68 7.47 -2.97 1.34
N LEU A 69 8.34 -3.98 1.29
CA LEU A 69 8.71 -4.82 2.44
C LEU A 69 10.20 -5.10 2.44
N PHE A 70 10.83 -4.92 3.59
CA PHE A 70 12.16 -5.46 3.90
C PHE A 70 11.97 -6.72 4.75
N ASP A 71 12.49 -7.85 4.28
CA ASP A 71 12.44 -9.12 5.00
C ASP A 71 13.79 -9.82 4.91
N ASN A 72 14.47 -9.95 6.04
CA ASN A 72 15.88 -10.31 6.12
C ASN A 72 16.73 -9.37 5.22
N ASP A 73 17.58 -9.93 4.38
CA ASP A 73 18.45 -9.16 3.46
C ASP A 73 17.78 -8.88 2.10
N LYS A 74 16.45 -9.02 2.01
CA LYS A 74 15.71 -8.89 0.75
C LYS A 74 14.73 -7.73 0.77
N ILE A 75 14.53 -7.15 -0.40
CA ILE A 75 13.58 -6.08 -0.64
C ILE A 75 12.50 -6.60 -1.58
N TYR A 76 11.25 -6.45 -1.18
CA TYR A 76 10.11 -6.86 -1.99
C TYR A 76 9.16 -5.70 -2.23
N VAL A 77 8.54 -5.68 -3.41
CA VAL A 77 7.46 -4.77 -3.74
C VAL A 77 6.25 -5.55 -4.24
N VAL A 78 5.08 -5.33 -3.62
CA VAL A 78 3.80 -5.74 -4.19
C VAL A 78 3.21 -4.58 -4.98
N TYR A 79 2.61 -4.84 -6.14
CA TYR A 79 2.06 -3.81 -7.01
C TYR A 79 1.06 -4.39 -8.02
N GLY A 80 0.32 -3.52 -8.67
CA GLY A 80 -0.59 -3.86 -9.75
C GLY A 80 -2.05 -3.55 -9.48
N ILE A 81 -2.88 -3.78 -10.49
CA ILE A 81 -4.34 -3.68 -10.44
C ILE A 81 -4.95 -4.97 -11.00
N ASN A 82 -5.92 -5.55 -10.30
CA ASN A 82 -6.62 -6.81 -10.63
C ASN A 82 -5.71 -8.05 -10.68
N GLN A 83 -4.48 -7.88 -11.07
CA GLN A 83 -3.43 -8.87 -11.01
C GLN A 83 -2.30 -8.30 -10.16
N LEU A 84 -2.18 -8.79 -8.92
CA LEU A 84 -1.11 -8.37 -8.04
C LEU A 84 0.13 -9.20 -8.31
N ARG A 85 1.24 -8.51 -8.35
CA ARG A 85 2.58 -9.06 -8.55
C ARG A 85 3.44 -8.77 -7.35
N ILE A 86 4.38 -9.64 -7.07
CA ILE A 86 5.49 -9.36 -6.14
C ILE A 86 6.79 -9.50 -6.90
N ALA A 87 7.60 -8.45 -6.86
CA ALA A 87 8.98 -8.47 -7.34
C ALA A 87 9.96 -8.39 -6.17
N GLU A 88 11.04 -9.16 -6.25
CA GLU A 88 12.25 -8.97 -5.44
C GLU A 88 13.12 -7.90 -6.11
N LEU A 89 13.61 -6.96 -5.33
CA LEU A 89 14.43 -5.84 -5.79
C LEU A 89 15.86 -5.98 -5.31
N ASP A 90 16.79 -5.48 -6.10
CA ASP A 90 18.19 -5.31 -5.69
C ASP A 90 18.34 -4.08 -4.76
N ALA A 91 19.57 -3.84 -4.29
CA ALA A 91 19.89 -2.70 -3.42
C ALA A 91 19.66 -1.33 -4.11
N ASP A 92 19.59 -1.31 -5.41
CA ASP A 92 19.29 -0.12 -6.22
C ASP A 92 17.80 0.02 -6.55
N PHE A 93 16.96 -0.88 -6.02
CA PHE A 93 15.51 -0.94 -6.24
C PHE A 93 15.12 -1.27 -7.69
N ASN A 94 15.99 -1.94 -8.43
CA ASN A 94 15.63 -2.56 -9.71
C ASN A 94 15.07 -3.96 -9.49
N LYS A 95 14.16 -4.40 -10.35
CA LYS A 95 13.68 -5.79 -10.33
C LYS A 95 14.80 -6.78 -10.60
N ILE A 96 14.90 -7.80 -9.77
CA ILE A 96 15.79 -8.93 -10.04
C ILE A 96 15.15 -9.82 -11.12
N PRO A 97 15.80 -10.07 -12.26
CA PRO A 97 15.25 -10.89 -13.34
C PRO A 97 14.81 -12.28 -12.86
N GLY A 98 13.59 -12.67 -13.21
CA GLY A 98 12.99 -13.95 -12.81
C GLY A 98 12.29 -13.97 -11.46
N ASN A 99 12.44 -12.93 -10.65
CA ASN A 99 11.82 -12.79 -9.33
C ASN A 99 10.67 -11.78 -9.30
N ASP A 100 9.96 -11.62 -10.41
CA ASP A 100 8.73 -10.84 -10.54
C ASP A 100 7.59 -11.79 -10.93
N LYS A 101 6.70 -12.09 -9.97
CA LYS A 101 5.70 -13.15 -10.12
C LYS A 101 4.28 -12.64 -9.86
N ASP A 102 3.33 -13.20 -10.60
CA ASP A 102 1.91 -13.05 -10.31
C ASP A 102 1.56 -13.84 -9.05
N VAL A 103 0.96 -13.18 -8.07
CA VAL A 103 0.64 -13.78 -6.76
C VAL A 103 -0.84 -13.80 -6.47
N VAL A 104 -1.60 -12.82 -6.96
CA VAL A 104 -3.06 -12.77 -6.85
C VAL A 104 -3.64 -12.41 -8.22
N LYS A 105 -4.57 -13.24 -8.71
CA LYS A 105 -5.39 -12.93 -9.88
C LYS A 105 -6.82 -12.71 -9.41
N TRP A 106 -7.23 -11.47 -9.41
CA TRP A 106 -8.56 -11.06 -8.99
C TRP A 106 -9.59 -11.28 -10.10
N SER A 107 -10.68 -11.94 -9.78
CA SER A 107 -11.70 -12.32 -10.77
C SER A 107 -13.10 -11.81 -10.44
N PHE A 108 -13.29 -11.14 -9.30
CA PHE A 108 -14.61 -10.69 -8.87
C PHE A 108 -15.15 -9.51 -9.71
N ARG A 109 -14.38 -8.42 -9.78
CA ARG A 109 -14.64 -7.20 -10.57
C ARG A 109 -13.32 -6.45 -10.74
N GLU A 110 -13.24 -5.56 -11.71
CA GLU A 110 -12.06 -4.69 -11.83
C GLU A 110 -11.97 -3.70 -10.67
N GLY A 111 -10.75 -3.45 -10.17
CA GLY A 111 -10.48 -2.47 -9.12
C GLY A 111 -9.79 -2.99 -7.86
N LEU A 112 -9.18 -4.18 -7.86
CA LEU A 112 -8.30 -4.60 -6.78
C LEU A 112 -6.97 -3.85 -6.90
N GLU A 113 -6.65 -3.00 -5.91
CA GLU A 113 -5.50 -2.10 -5.93
C GLU A 113 -5.08 -1.66 -4.51
N GLY A 114 -4.23 -0.64 -4.38
CA GLY A 114 -3.86 -0.04 -3.10
C GLY A 114 -3.13 -0.98 -2.15
N SER A 115 -2.30 -1.86 -2.69
CA SER A 115 -1.71 -2.97 -1.93
C SER A 115 -0.61 -2.52 -0.97
N ARG A 116 -0.56 -3.16 0.21
CA ARG A 116 0.54 -3.07 1.19
C ARG A 116 1.03 -4.47 1.50
N LEU A 117 2.33 -4.60 1.74
CA LEU A 117 2.97 -5.89 1.99
C LEU A 117 3.56 -5.91 3.39
N TYR A 118 3.25 -6.95 4.16
CA TYR A 118 3.73 -7.13 5.52
C TYR A 118 4.25 -8.54 5.74
N LYS A 119 5.23 -8.67 6.65
CA LYS A 119 5.60 -9.94 7.29
C LYS A 119 5.23 -9.85 8.76
N ILE A 120 4.27 -10.67 9.20
CA ILE A 120 3.78 -10.69 10.58
C ILE A 120 3.74 -12.14 11.07
N GLY A 121 4.58 -12.45 12.06
CA GLY A 121 4.79 -13.81 12.48
C GLY A 121 5.32 -14.69 11.33
N GLU A 122 4.64 -15.80 11.07
CA GLU A 122 5.03 -16.74 10.00
C GLU A 122 4.38 -16.46 8.64
N TYR A 123 3.51 -15.41 8.55
CA TYR A 123 2.76 -15.12 7.34
C TYR A 123 3.19 -13.81 6.65
N TYR A 124 3.12 -13.84 5.34
CA TYR A 124 3.09 -12.64 4.49
C TYR A 124 1.65 -12.23 4.26
N TYR A 125 1.39 -10.93 4.32
CA TYR A 125 0.06 -10.35 4.12
C TYR A 125 0.12 -9.32 2.99
N ILE A 126 -0.79 -9.47 2.03
CA ILE A 126 -1.09 -8.40 1.07
C ILE A 126 -2.39 -7.76 1.52
N TYR A 127 -2.32 -6.55 2.01
CA TYR A 127 -3.45 -5.74 2.46
C TYR A 127 -3.88 -4.85 1.31
N SER A 128 -5.01 -5.16 0.67
CA SER A 128 -5.47 -4.55 -0.57
C SER A 128 -6.90 -4.06 -0.46
N THR A 129 -7.28 -3.21 -1.39
CA THR A 129 -8.64 -2.70 -1.48
C THR A 129 -9.29 -3.09 -2.79
N TYR A 130 -10.60 -3.30 -2.76
CA TYR A 130 -11.45 -3.20 -3.94
C TYR A 130 -11.94 -1.75 -4.04
N GLY A 131 -11.39 -0.98 -4.99
CA GLY A 131 -11.68 0.44 -5.18
C GLY A 131 -12.90 0.72 -6.06
N GLY A 132 -13.68 -0.31 -6.44
CA GLY A 132 -14.94 -0.15 -7.16
C GLY A 132 -16.10 0.30 -6.27
N TRP A 133 -17.33 0.09 -6.71
CA TRP A 133 -18.52 0.46 -5.95
C TRP A 133 -19.45 -0.75 -5.71
N PRO A 134 -19.85 -1.04 -4.45
CA PRO A 134 -19.29 -0.51 -3.19
C PRO A 134 -17.85 -0.95 -2.95
N ALA A 135 -17.01 -0.06 -2.43
CA ALA A 135 -15.63 -0.35 -2.10
C ALA A 135 -15.51 -1.09 -0.75
N PHE A 136 -14.44 -1.89 -0.59
CA PHE A 136 -14.15 -2.60 0.65
C PHE A 136 -12.66 -2.90 0.81
N GLN A 137 -12.25 -3.19 2.04
CA GLN A 137 -10.90 -3.65 2.34
C GLN A 137 -10.83 -5.17 2.40
N THR A 138 -9.79 -5.73 1.79
CA THR A 138 -9.50 -7.17 1.83
C THR A 138 -8.04 -7.42 2.20
N VAL A 139 -7.73 -8.65 2.58
CA VAL A 139 -6.37 -9.10 2.87
C VAL A 139 -6.15 -10.51 2.31
N PHE A 140 -4.96 -10.73 1.81
CA PHE A 140 -4.48 -12.04 1.38
C PHE A 140 -3.32 -12.45 2.28
N ARG A 141 -3.24 -13.73 2.68
CA ARG A 141 -2.11 -14.23 3.47
C ARG A 141 -1.52 -15.51 2.90
N SER A 142 -0.23 -15.69 3.09
CA SER A 142 0.51 -16.92 2.74
C SER A 142 1.72 -17.10 3.65
N LYS A 143 2.19 -18.34 3.80
CA LYS A 143 3.50 -18.63 4.44
C LYS A 143 4.66 -18.44 3.49
N ASP A 144 4.43 -18.45 2.19
CA ASP A 144 5.43 -18.16 1.15
C ASP A 144 5.11 -16.80 0.51
N ILE A 145 6.14 -15.97 0.30
CA ILE A 145 5.97 -14.64 -0.28
C ILE A 145 5.34 -14.64 -1.67
N TYR A 146 5.52 -15.72 -2.41
CA TYR A 146 4.93 -15.89 -3.74
C TYR A 146 3.64 -16.70 -3.74
N GLY A 147 3.09 -17.01 -2.56
CA GLY A 147 1.82 -17.73 -2.42
C GLY A 147 1.95 -19.27 -2.40
N PRO A 148 0.85 -20.00 -2.49
CA PRO A 148 -0.52 -19.47 -2.74
C PRO A 148 -1.09 -18.65 -1.59
N TYR A 149 -1.89 -17.65 -1.93
CA TYR A 149 -2.52 -16.74 -0.98
C TYR A 149 -3.97 -17.12 -0.70
N GLU A 150 -4.36 -17.11 0.58
CA GLU A 150 -5.75 -17.18 1.03
C GLU A 150 -6.32 -15.78 1.20
N GLU A 151 -7.58 -15.55 0.85
CA GLU A 151 -8.24 -14.25 0.95
C GLU A 151 -9.22 -14.18 2.11
N LYS A 152 -9.29 -13.00 2.78
CA LYS A 152 -10.36 -12.64 3.71
C LYS A 152 -10.78 -11.19 3.50
N LYS A 153 -12.08 -10.94 3.26
CA LYS A 153 -12.66 -9.60 3.29
C LYS A 153 -12.70 -9.10 4.74
N LEU A 154 -12.24 -7.89 4.97
CA LEU A 154 -12.04 -7.33 6.32
C LEU A 154 -13.16 -6.40 6.75
N ILE A 155 -13.55 -5.48 5.91
CA ILE A 155 -14.58 -4.50 6.17
C ILE A 155 -15.35 -4.21 4.89
N ASP A 156 -16.68 -4.12 5.01
CA ASP A 156 -17.62 -3.82 3.94
C ASP A 156 -18.68 -2.87 4.52
N ASP A 157 -18.25 -1.68 4.86
CA ASP A 157 -19.06 -0.72 5.58
C ASP A 157 -18.85 0.68 4.99
N ASP A 158 -19.92 1.27 4.48
CA ASP A 158 -20.02 2.66 4.01
C ASP A 158 -18.84 3.11 3.09
N ASN A 159 -18.34 2.21 2.26
CA ASN A 159 -17.17 2.46 1.37
C ASN A 159 -15.88 2.85 2.11
N ILE A 160 -15.67 2.31 3.30
CA ILE A 160 -14.38 2.44 4.00
C ILE A 160 -13.38 1.50 3.37
N HIS A 161 -12.31 2.03 2.81
CA HIS A 161 -11.32 1.23 2.10
C HIS A 161 -9.95 1.93 2.00
N GLN A 162 -9.02 1.27 1.35
CA GLN A 162 -7.66 1.70 1.01
C GLN A 162 -6.88 2.32 2.17
N GLY A 163 -6.10 1.51 2.82
CA GLY A 163 -5.33 1.93 3.98
C GLY A 163 -4.06 1.13 4.20
N ALA A 164 -3.56 1.25 5.42
CA ALA A 164 -2.37 0.56 5.88
C ALA A 164 -2.54 0.13 7.33
N LEU A 165 -1.94 -1.02 7.67
CA LEU A 165 -1.83 -1.51 9.04
C LEU A 165 -0.61 -0.87 9.72
N VAL A 166 -0.73 -0.57 11.00
CA VAL A 166 0.37 -0.09 11.85
C VAL A 166 0.28 -0.73 13.23
N GLU A 167 1.42 -1.18 13.71
CA GLU A 167 1.61 -1.56 15.11
C GLU A 167 2.21 -0.39 15.87
N THR A 168 1.62 -0.05 17.02
CA THR A 168 2.14 0.99 17.90
C THR A 168 3.31 0.44 18.74
N GLN A 169 4.05 1.32 19.39
CA GLN A 169 5.13 0.95 20.30
C GLN A 169 4.62 0.17 21.55
N THR A 170 3.32 0.22 21.79
CA THR A 170 2.64 -0.52 22.89
C THR A 170 2.04 -1.84 22.43
N GLY A 171 2.22 -2.22 21.14
CA GLY A 171 1.71 -3.47 20.57
C GLY A 171 0.24 -3.45 20.18
N GLU A 172 -0.38 -2.28 20.16
CA GLU A 172 -1.73 -2.10 19.64
C GLU A 172 -1.70 -2.00 18.12
N TRP A 173 -2.65 -2.63 17.45
CA TRP A 173 -2.77 -2.59 16.02
C TRP A 173 -3.90 -1.67 15.57
N TRP A 174 -3.60 -0.88 14.55
CA TRP A 174 -4.50 0.09 13.96
C TRP A 174 -4.45 0.04 12.44
N THR A 175 -5.51 0.52 11.79
CA THR A 175 -5.50 0.80 10.36
C THR A 175 -6.09 2.18 10.09
N MET A 176 -5.44 2.94 9.22
CA MET A 176 -5.99 4.17 8.66
C MET A 176 -6.56 3.83 7.28
N LEU A 177 -7.85 4.01 7.14
CA LEU A 177 -8.61 3.85 5.91
C LEU A 177 -9.20 5.20 5.50
N PHE A 178 -9.98 5.28 4.43
CA PHE A 178 -10.76 6.48 4.14
C PHE A 178 -12.19 6.16 3.70
N TYR A 179 -13.07 7.16 3.87
CA TYR A 179 -14.37 7.23 3.21
C TYR A 179 -14.23 8.03 1.93
N ASP A 180 -14.83 7.57 0.86
CA ASP A 180 -15.05 8.42 -0.32
C ASP A 180 -16.42 9.11 -0.20
N LYS A 181 -16.42 10.41 -0.01
CA LYS A 181 -17.62 11.24 0.19
C LYS A 181 -17.91 12.13 -1.03
N GLY A 182 -17.55 11.66 -2.23
CA GLY A 182 -17.82 12.38 -3.47
C GLY A 182 -17.18 13.77 -3.52
N ALA A 183 -17.97 14.82 -3.70
CA ALA A 183 -17.46 16.19 -3.80
C ALA A 183 -16.71 16.70 -2.55
N TYR A 184 -16.91 16.08 -1.41
CA TYR A 184 -16.18 16.42 -0.18
C TYR A 184 -14.79 15.78 -0.10
N GLY A 185 -14.48 14.83 -1.01
CA GLY A 185 -13.21 14.14 -1.07
C GLY A 185 -13.13 12.90 -0.16
N ARG A 186 -11.91 12.53 0.22
CA ARG A 186 -11.60 11.33 0.99
C ARG A 186 -11.30 11.67 2.44
N PHE A 187 -12.14 11.17 3.34
CA PHE A 187 -12.01 11.42 4.78
C PHE A 187 -11.25 10.28 5.46
N PRO A 188 -10.12 10.56 6.13
CA PRO A 188 -9.41 9.56 6.92
C PRO A 188 -10.31 8.95 7.99
N ASN A 189 -10.18 7.65 8.16
CA ASN A 189 -10.94 6.86 9.12
C ASN A 189 -9.99 5.90 9.86
N LEU A 190 -9.71 6.20 11.12
CA LEU A 190 -8.88 5.36 11.97
C LEU A 190 -9.72 4.24 12.58
N GLN A 191 -9.25 2.99 12.47
CA GLN A 191 -9.94 1.82 13.02
C GLN A 191 -8.98 0.97 13.86
N PRO A 192 -9.47 0.37 14.99
CA PRO A 192 -8.70 -0.62 15.72
C PRO A 192 -8.62 -1.90 14.91
N VAL A 193 -7.54 -2.64 15.13
CA VAL A 193 -7.35 -3.97 14.55
C VAL A 193 -7.08 -4.97 15.65
N LYS A 194 -7.78 -6.10 15.63
CA LYS A 194 -7.51 -7.27 16.47
C LYS A 194 -7.06 -8.42 15.60
N TRP A 195 -6.11 -9.20 16.08
CA TRP A 195 -5.66 -10.40 15.40
C TRP A 195 -6.41 -11.62 15.95
N VAL A 196 -7.15 -12.31 15.09
CA VAL A 196 -7.91 -13.54 15.44
C VAL A 196 -7.53 -14.62 14.43
N ASP A 197 -7.01 -15.75 14.91
CA ASP A 197 -6.55 -16.88 14.10
C ASP A 197 -5.60 -16.48 12.96
N GLY A 198 -4.72 -15.49 13.23
CA GLY A 198 -3.79 -14.95 12.25
C GLY A 198 -4.44 -14.10 11.16
N TRP A 199 -5.62 -13.56 11.39
CA TRP A 199 -6.28 -12.60 10.52
C TRP A 199 -6.53 -11.27 11.24
N PRO A 200 -6.31 -10.12 10.58
CA PRO A 200 -6.72 -8.84 11.14
C PRO A 200 -8.25 -8.70 11.07
N GLU A 201 -8.86 -8.30 12.17
CA GLU A 201 -10.25 -7.89 12.23
C GLU A 201 -10.33 -6.38 12.49
N ILE A 202 -11.04 -5.65 11.62
CA ILE A 202 -11.13 -4.19 11.65
C ILE A 202 -12.40 -3.76 12.34
N GLY A 203 -12.29 -2.75 13.22
CA GLY A 203 -13.42 -2.18 13.92
C GLY A 203 -14.06 -3.14 14.92
N GLU A 204 -15.37 -3.14 15.00
CA GLU A 204 -16.16 -4.03 15.85
C GLU A 204 -17.12 -4.87 14.99
N ASN A 205 -16.94 -6.20 15.01
CA ASN A 205 -17.76 -7.14 14.24
C ASN A 205 -17.79 -6.84 12.72
N GLY A 206 -16.65 -6.43 12.15
CA GLY A 206 -16.50 -6.10 10.72
C GLY A 206 -17.15 -4.78 10.30
N LYS A 207 -17.51 -3.94 11.27
CA LYS A 207 -18.02 -2.60 11.04
C LYS A 207 -17.10 -1.53 11.60
N GLY A 208 -17.01 -0.41 10.90
CA GLY A 208 -16.22 0.72 11.38
C GLY A 208 -16.80 1.31 12.67
N VAL A 209 -15.93 1.66 13.61
CA VAL A 209 -16.30 2.40 14.81
C VAL A 209 -16.13 3.90 14.58
N THR A 210 -17.05 4.69 15.09
CA THR A 210 -17.07 6.16 14.90
C THR A 210 -16.43 6.91 16.05
N THR A 211 -16.21 6.26 17.19
CA THR A 211 -15.65 6.89 18.38
C THR A 211 -14.82 5.90 19.17
N TYR A 212 -13.59 6.32 19.53
CA TYR A 212 -12.73 5.57 20.45
C TYR A 212 -12.93 6.09 21.86
N ARG A 213 -13.16 5.18 22.79
CA ARG A 213 -12.94 5.43 24.21
C ARG A 213 -11.70 4.66 24.63
N LYS A 214 -10.68 5.38 25.13
CA LYS A 214 -9.58 4.78 25.86
C LYS A 214 -10.07 4.18 27.16
#